data_24072ef59df7b151f2c0800e80b3d3c3
#
_entry.id   24072ef59df7b151f2c0800e80b3d3c3
#
_cell.length_a   1.000
_cell.length_b   1.000
_cell.length_c   1.000
_cell.angle_alpha   90.00
_cell.angle_beta   90.00
_cell.angle_gamma   90.00
#
_symmetry.space_group_name_H-M   'P 1'
#
loop_
_entity.id
_entity.type
_entity.pdbx_description
1 polymer ?
#
loop_
_entity_poly.entity_id
_entity_poly.type
_entity_poly.pdbx_seq_one_letter_code
_entity_poly.pdbx_strand_id
1 'polypeptide(L)'
;MVTNKKWAVRLPSIAVILAALTFGTTSAAQSAATGKSFLWKVQSGSKVLYLAGSVHALGADSYPLSAAYENAFRAAGTLVEEINLAEAEQMAAAPMLLAKGLYTDGRTFESAVGKDTASLVATRLKDTGIPLEMIRTMKPWMVMLLITAFEAQKAGLDAALGLDKHFFDMARAAGKPVLALETAESQIDRFDKMPDSLQEQMLRSTLSELEAQRDSIAAMIGAWRNGDAATLEKMSLSSFDGYRGAYTSLIVERNNNWIPQIEACMTKPQPCFVVVGAAHLVGPDGLLTLLKKKGYKIEQQ
;
A
#
# COMPACT_ATOMS: atom_id res chain seq x y z
N MET A 1 13.75 45.34 4.07
CA MET A 1 13.17 44.38 5.00
C MET A 1 12.55 43.26 4.17
N VAL A 2 13.30 42.18 3.97
CA VAL A 2 12.85 41.01 3.19
C VAL A 2 12.35 39.99 4.19
N THR A 3 11.03 39.75 4.21
CA THR A 3 10.41 38.79 5.10
C THR A 3 10.66 37.37 4.57
N ASN A 4 11.53 36.63 5.25
CA ASN A 4 11.74 35.19 5.05
C ASN A 4 10.49 34.43 5.42
N LYS A 5 9.63 34.07 4.46
CA LYS A 5 8.55 33.11 4.63
C LYS A 5 9.18 31.72 4.64
N LYS A 6 9.40 31.17 5.85
CA LYS A 6 9.77 29.76 6.03
C LYS A 6 8.60 28.88 5.57
N TRP A 7 8.75 28.29 4.40
CA TRP A 7 7.88 27.22 3.92
C TRP A 7 8.22 25.96 4.71
N ALA A 8 7.45 25.67 5.76
CA ALA A 8 7.46 24.37 6.39
C ALA A 8 6.62 23.44 5.50
N VAL A 9 7.25 22.78 4.54
CA VAL A 9 6.65 21.64 3.85
C VAL A 9 6.52 20.54 4.89
N ARG A 10 5.32 20.35 5.42
CA ARG A 10 5.01 19.14 6.18
C ARG A 10 5.01 17.99 5.18
N LEU A 11 6.11 17.25 5.13
CA LEU A 11 6.15 15.97 4.44
C LEU A 11 5.11 15.07 5.11
N PRO A 12 4.12 14.53 4.36
CA PRO A 12 3.20 13.55 4.93
C PRO A 12 3.99 12.35 5.43
N SER A 13 3.49 11.66 6.43
CA SER A 13 4.14 10.49 7.03
C SER A 13 4.35 9.42 5.96
N ILE A 14 5.55 9.40 5.39
CA ILE A 14 5.93 8.64 4.19
C ILE A 14 5.89 7.12 4.44
N ALA A 15 5.90 6.69 5.70
CA ALA A 15 5.94 5.28 6.08
C ALA A 15 4.71 4.46 5.65
N VAL A 16 3.59 5.10 5.29
CA VAL A 16 2.31 4.42 4.99
C VAL A 16 2.05 4.24 3.49
N ILE A 17 2.91 4.80 2.63
CA ILE A 17 2.64 4.87 1.17
C ILE A 17 3.25 3.69 0.38
N LEU A 18 4.09 2.87 1.03
CA LEU A 18 4.89 1.84 0.36
C LEU A 18 4.11 0.71 -0.34
N ALA A 19 2.82 0.55 -0.09
CA ALA A 19 2.03 -0.53 -0.69
C ALA A 19 0.91 -0.07 -1.65
N ALA A 20 0.81 1.23 -1.97
CA ALA A 20 -0.30 1.79 -2.76
C ALA A 20 -0.03 1.90 -4.27
N LEU A 21 0.97 1.22 -4.78
CA LEU A 21 1.40 1.41 -6.16
C LEU A 21 0.98 0.26 -7.04
N THR A 22 -0.21 0.35 -7.59
CA THR A 22 -0.46 -0.29 -8.88
C THR A 22 -1.87 0.00 -9.39
N PHE A 23 -2.00 0.78 -10.44
CA PHE A 23 -3.28 1.05 -11.09
C PHE A 23 -3.20 0.70 -12.58
N GLY A 24 -3.99 -0.25 -13.02
CA GLY A 24 -4.14 -0.61 -14.43
C GLY A 24 -5.32 0.09 -15.10
N THR A 25 -5.17 0.42 -16.38
CA THR A 25 -6.22 1.02 -17.20
C THR A 25 -7.34 0.03 -17.46
N THR A 26 -8.46 0.16 -16.77
CA THR A 26 -9.71 -0.46 -17.21
C THR A 26 -10.84 0.55 -17.12
N SER A 27 -11.59 0.67 -18.21
CA SER A 27 -12.86 1.37 -18.26
C SER A 27 -13.68 1.06 -17.01
N ALA A 28 -14.14 2.08 -16.30
CA ALA A 28 -14.94 1.93 -15.09
C ALA A 28 -16.20 1.11 -15.40
N ALA A 29 -16.09 -0.20 -15.24
CA ALA A 29 -17.27 -1.03 -15.08
C ALA A 29 -17.86 -0.63 -13.72
N GLN A 30 -19.10 -0.20 -13.72
CA GLN A 30 -19.83 0.15 -12.53
C GLN A 30 -19.81 -1.07 -11.60
N SER A 31 -19.04 -0.99 -10.49
CA SER A 31 -18.92 -2.07 -9.51
C SER A 31 -20.30 -2.38 -8.96
N ALA A 32 -20.75 -3.62 -9.11
CA ALA A 32 -22.00 -4.06 -8.50
C ALA A 32 -21.78 -4.15 -6.98
N ALA A 33 -22.57 -3.40 -6.21
CA ALA A 33 -22.51 -3.47 -4.76
C ALA A 33 -22.81 -4.91 -4.30
N THR A 34 -21.83 -5.57 -3.70
CA THR A 34 -21.96 -6.97 -3.23
C THR A 34 -22.64 -7.06 -1.86
N GLY A 35 -22.83 -5.93 -1.17
CA GLY A 35 -23.29 -5.87 0.22
C GLY A 35 -22.27 -6.43 1.23
N LYS A 36 -21.03 -6.72 0.78
CA LYS A 36 -19.94 -7.29 1.56
C LYS A 36 -18.81 -6.29 1.73
N SER A 37 -17.98 -6.50 2.74
CA SER A 37 -16.77 -5.73 2.98
C SER A 37 -15.55 -6.39 2.34
N PHE A 38 -14.47 -5.66 2.15
CA PHE A 38 -13.17 -6.23 1.73
C PHE A 38 -12.47 -6.90 2.92
N LEU A 39 -13.20 -7.83 3.52
CA LEU A 39 -12.88 -8.55 4.75
C LEU A 39 -13.29 -10.02 4.62
N TRP A 40 -12.42 -10.93 5.02
CA TRP A 40 -12.68 -12.37 4.98
C TRP A 40 -12.46 -13.02 6.34
N LYS A 41 -13.36 -13.93 6.67
CA LYS A 41 -13.22 -14.89 7.76
C LYS A 41 -12.56 -16.14 7.20
N VAL A 42 -11.45 -16.54 7.80
CA VAL A 42 -10.70 -17.76 7.46
C VAL A 42 -10.85 -18.76 8.60
N GLN A 43 -11.22 -19.99 8.29
CA GLN A 43 -11.52 -21.02 9.30
C GLN A 43 -10.81 -22.34 9.02
N SER A 44 -10.40 -23.01 10.13
CA SER A 44 -9.98 -24.41 10.16
C SER A 44 -10.51 -25.05 11.44
N GLY A 45 -11.47 -25.96 11.31
CA GLY A 45 -12.22 -26.47 12.46
C GLY A 45 -12.90 -25.35 13.24
N SER A 46 -12.61 -25.24 14.54
CA SER A 46 -13.11 -24.19 15.41
C SER A 46 -12.25 -22.91 15.41
N LYS A 47 -11.08 -22.94 14.78
CA LYS A 47 -10.14 -21.82 14.74
C LYS A 47 -10.50 -20.82 13.63
N VAL A 48 -10.35 -19.55 13.94
CA VAL A 48 -10.74 -18.43 13.07
C VAL A 48 -9.65 -17.37 13.09
N LEU A 49 -9.43 -16.74 11.95
CA LEU A 49 -8.80 -15.42 11.84
C LEU A 49 -9.57 -14.56 10.83
N TYR A 50 -9.33 -13.28 10.82
CA TYR A 50 -9.89 -12.32 9.86
C TYR A 50 -8.78 -11.71 9.02
N LEU A 51 -9.02 -11.62 7.71
CA LEU A 51 -8.14 -10.94 6.75
C LEU A 51 -8.87 -9.72 6.20
N ALA A 52 -8.36 -8.55 6.47
CA ALA A 52 -8.85 -7.27 5.96
C ALA A 52 -7.88 -6.74 4.89
N GLY A 53 -8.40 -6.42 3.73
CA GLY A 53 -7.62 -5.75 2.69
C GLY A 53 -7.60 -4.25 2.95
N SER A 54 -6.40 -3.69 3.13
CA SER A 54 -6.19 -2.28 3.41
C SER A 54 -6.04 -1.45 2.14
N VAL A 55 -6.50 -0.20 2.24
CA VAL A 55 -6.09 0.93 1.41
C VAL A 55 -5.38 1.90 2.34
N HIS A 56 -4.11 2.18 2.05
CA HIS A 56 -3.23 2.92 2.96
C HIS A 56 -3.50 4.43 3.06
N ALA A 57 -4.32 4.97 2.16
CA ALA A 57 -4.80 6.34 2.21
C ALA A 57 -6.28 6.38 1.80
N LEU A 58 -7.12 6.93 2.64
CA LEU A 58 -8.57 7.00 2.44
C LEU A 58 -9.07 8.45 2.59
N GLY A 59 -10.22 8.74 2.02
CA GLY A 59 -10.95 9.97 2.29
C GLY A 59 -11.82 9.82 3.53
N ALA A 60 -12.19 10.94 4.15
CA ALA A 60 -13.10 10.96 5.31
C ALA A 60 -14.47 10.34 5.01
N ASP A 61 -14.89 10.34 3.74
CA ASP A 61 -16.13 9.72 3.25
C ASP A 61 -16.09 8.18 3.26
N SER A 62 -14.93 7.57 3.53
CA SER A 62 -14.79 6.13 3.74
C SER A 62 -15.25 5.67 5.13
N TYR A 63 -15.51 6.61 6.02
CA TYR A 63 -15.94 6.37 7.39
C TYR A 63 -17.38 6.83 7.63
N PRO A 64 -18.17 6.14 8.51
CA PRO A 64 -17.75 4.99 9.29
C PRO A 64 -17.55 3.73 8.44
N LEU A 65 -16.66 2.85 8.86
CA LEU A 65 -16.51 1.52 8.26
C LEU A 65 -17.77 0.67 8.46
N SER A 66 -17.91 -0.39 7.67
CA SER A 66 -19.01 -1.35 7.88
C SER A 66 -18.88 -2.05 9.26
N ALA A 67 -20.03 -2.40 9.85
CA ALA A 67 -20.06 -3.13 11.12
C ALA A 67 -19.30 -4.46 11.09
N ALA A 68 -19.09 -5.06 9.91
CA ALA A 68 -18.32 -6.28 9.75
C ALA A 68 -16.86 -6.10 10.21
N TYR A 69 -16.21 -5.00 9.84
CA TYR A 69 -14.85 -4.70 10.29
C TYR A 69 -14.78 -4.53 11.81
N GLU A 70 -15.67 -3.73 12.37
CA GLU A 70 -15.72 -3.45 13.81
C GLU A 70 -15.94 -4.72 14.64
N ASN A 71 -16.87 -5.58 14.18
CA ASN A 71 -17.17 -6.83 14.87
C ASN A 71 -16.00 -7.81 14.79
N ALA A 72 -15.36 -7.95 13.62
CA ALA A 72 -14.21 -8.82 13.45
C ALA A 72 -13.01 -8.36 14.29
N PHE A 73 -12.72 -7.05 14.29
CA PHE A 73 -11.66 -6.48 15.12
C PHE A 73 -11.93 -6.65 16.62
N ARG A 74 -13.19 -6.44 17.05
CA ARG A 74 -13.59 -6.62 18.47
C ARG A 74 -13.41 -8.05 18.93
N ALA A 75 -13.75 -9.03 18.07
CA ALA A 75 -13.59 -10.45 18.34
C ALA A 75 -12.13 -10.92 18.36
N ALA A 76 -11.22 -10.17 17.75
CA ALA A 76 -9.81 -10.51 17.68
C ALA A 76 -9.06 -10.08 18.96
N GLY A 77 -8.10 -10.91 19.37
CA GLY A 77 -7.21 -10.63 20.50
C GLY A 77 -5.87 -10.00 20.07
N THR A 78 -5.54 -10.02 18.79
CA THR A 78 -4.26 -9.55 18.27
C THR A 78 -4.49 -8.89 16.90
N LEU A 79 -3.91 -7.71 16.70
CA LEU A 79 -3.76 -7.10 15.38
C LEU A 79 -2.47 -7.63 14.74
N VAL A 80 -2.53 -7.94 13.45
CA VAL A 80 -1.36 -8.31 12.63
C VAL A 80 -1.34 -7.39 11.42
N GLU A 81 -0.23 -6.71 11.19
CA GLU A 81 -0.05 -5.77 10.08
C GLU A 81 1.17 -6.14 9.25
N GLU A 82 1.33 -5.51 8.09
CA GLU A 82 2.53 -5.70 7.27
C GLU A 82 3.78 -5.30 8.04
N ILE A 83 3.77 -4.12 8.64
CA ILE A 83 4.85 -3.59 9.49
C ILE A 83 4.25 -3.11 10.82
N ASN A 84 5.04 -3.08 11.88
CA ASN A 84 4.63 -2.46 13.13
C ASN A 84 4.75 -0.93 13.02
N LEU A 85 3.62 -0.24 12.92
CA LEU A 85 3.59 1.21 12.78
C LEU A 85 4.21 1.94 13.99
N ALA A 86 4.12 1.39 15.21
CA ALA A 86 4.79 1.97 16.37
C ALA A 86 6.31 1.91 16.25
N GLU A 87 6.86 0.81 15.77
CA GLU A 87 8.29 0.68 15.53
C GLU A 87 8.73 1.60 14.38
N ALA A 88 7.92 1.69 13.31
CA ALA A 88 8.20 2.59 12.20
C ALA A 88 8.20 4.07 12.63
N GLU A 89 7.30 4.46 13.54
CA GLU A 89 7.28 5.79 14.14
C GLU A 89 8.52 6.04 15.02
N GLN A 90 8.91 5.07 15.87
CA GLN A 90 10.04 5.18 16.80
C GLN A 90 11.40 5.09 16.10
N MET A 91 11.54 4.22 15.10
CA MET A 91 12.81 4.02 14.36
C MET A 91 13.11 5.14 13.38
N ALA A 92 12.29 6.19 13.35
CA ALA A 92 12.41 7.28 12.37
C ALA A 92 12.51 6.71 10.94
N ALA A 93 11.47 6.03 10.47
CA ALA A 93 11.39 5.47 9.12
C ALA A 93 11.75 6.50 8.03
N ALA A 94 11.51 7.79 8.28
CA ALA A 94 11.88 8.87 7.36
C ALA A 94 13.40 8.99 7.13
N PRO A 95 14.30 8.98 8.12
CA PRO A 95 15.74 8.92 7.88
C PRO A 95 16.18 7.68 7.11
N MET A 96 15.61 6.50 7.41
CA MET A 96 15.93 5.28 6.67
C MET A 96 15.50 5.38 5.21
N LEU A 97 14.29 5.88 4.97
CA LEU A 97 13.76 6.09 3.63
C LEU A 97 14.66 7.05 2.82
N LEU A 98 15.11 8.14 3.44
CA LEU A 98 16.05 9.08 2.81
C LEU A 98 17.41 8.42 2.57
N ALA A 99 17.96 7.70 3.54
CA ALA A 99 19.26 7.03 3.40
C ALA A 99 19.28 6.01 2.25
N LYS A 100 18.19 5.27 2.05
CA LYS A 100 18.05 4.30 0.95
C LYS A 100 17.55 4.92 -0.35
N GLY A 101 16.72 5.95 -0.28
CA GLY A 101 16.10 6.60 -1.43
C GLY A 101 16.96 7.62 -2.16
N LEU A 102 18.11 7.99 -1.61
CA LEU A 102 19.01 8.98 -2.20
C LEU A 102 20.27 8.31 -2.75
N TYR A 103 20.76 8.83 -3.89
CA TYR A 103 22.10 8.52 -4.36
C TYR A 103 23.13 9.27 -3.53
N THR A 104 24.16 8.55 -3.05
CA THR A 104 25.28 9.10 -2.27
C THR A 104 26.61 8.98 -3.02
N ASP A 105 26.59 8.41 -4.23
CA ASP A 105 27.74 8.10 -5.06
C ASP A 105 27.98 9.11 -6.21
N GLY A 106 27.27 10.24 -6.18
CA GLY A 106 27.35 11.29 -7.20
C GLY A 106 26.39 11.10 -8.37
N ARG A 107 25.63 10.00 -8.44
CA ARG A 107 24.55 9.83 -9.41
C ARG A 107 23.42 10.83 -9.15
N THR A 108 22.68 11.13 -10.19
CA THR A 108 21.46 11.95 -10.12
C THR A 108 20.28 11.19 -10.69
N PHE A 109 19.08 11.66 -10.38
CA PHE A 109 17.85 11.12 -10.97
C PHE A 109 17.96 11.08 -12.50
N GLU A 110 18.38 12.20 -13.13
CA GLU A 110 18.49 12.28 -14.59
C GLU A 110 19.53 11.29 -15.15
N SER A 111 20.57 10.94 -14.36
CA SER A 111 21.57 9.94 -14.79
C SER A 111 21.07 8.50 -14.70
N ALA A 112 20.03 8.27 -13.89
CA ALA A 112 19.46 6.94 -13.62
C ALA A 112 18.26 6.61 -14.51
N VAL A 113 17.69 7.57 -15.22
CA VAL A 113 16.52 7.40 -16.10
C VAL A 113 16.79 7.92 -17.50
N GLY A 114 15.98 7.46 -18.47
CA GLY A 114 16.00 7.99 -19.84
C GLY A 114 15.49 9.44 -19.91
N LYS A 115 15.92 10.18 -20.95
CA LYS A 115 15.52 11.58 -21.16
C LYS A 115 14.00 11.78 -21.20
N ASP A 116 13.28 10.84 -21.80
CA ASP A 116 11.81 10.91 -21.88
C ASP A 116 11.18 10.80 -20.50
N THR A 117 11.68 9.89 -19.65
CA THR A 117 11.20 9.75 -18.26
C THR A 117 11.49 11.00 -17.45
N ALA A 118 12.70 11.55 -17.57
CA ALA A 118 13.05 12.80 -16.89
C ALA A 118 12.12 13.95 -17.31
N SER A 119 11.80 14.05 -18.61
CA SER A 119 10.88 15.07 -19.14
C SER A 119 9.45 14.89 -18.63
N LEU A 120 8.95 13.66 -18.56
CA LEU A 120 7.63 13.34 -18.00
C LEU A 120 7.55 13.74 -16.52
N VAL A 121 8.56 13.35 -15.72
CA VAL A 121 8.64 13.74 -14.30
C VAL A 121 8.70 15.27 -14.16
N ALA A 122 9.53 15.94 -14.94
CA ALA A 122 9.64 17.41 -14.89
C ALA A 122 8.30 18.09 -15.20
N THR A 123 7.56 17.57 -16.18
CA THR A 123 6.23 18.08 -16.52
C THR A 123 5.25 17.85 -15.37
N ARG A 124 5.25 16.67 -14.77
CA ARG A 124 4.35 16.34 -13.66
C ARG A 124 4.62 17.18 -12.42
N LEU A 125 5.89 17.41 -12.09
CA LEU A 125 6.27 18.19 -10.92
C LEU A 125 5.91 19.67 -11.02
N LYS A 126 5.77 20.24 -12.24
CA LYS A 126 5.29 21.62 -12.41
C LYS A 126 3.93 21.85 -11.74
N ASP A 127 3.05 20.85 -11.79
CA ASP A 127 1.72 20.95 -11.22
C ASP A 127 1.70 20.74 -9.69
N THR A 128 2.80 20.27 -9.13
CA THR A 128 2.93 19.96 -7.70
C THR A 128 3.57 21.08 -6.90
N GLY A 129 4.25 22.03 -7.58
CA GLY A 129 5.08 23.05 -6.93
C GLY A 129 6.38 22.50 -6.31
N ILE A 130 6.73 21.24 -6.54
CA ILE A 130 7.97 20.62 -6.08
C ILE A 130 9.11 21.01 -7.06
N PRO A 131 10.18 21.68 -6.58
CA PRO A 131 11.32 22.01 -7.45
C PRO A 131 12.04 20.75 -7.92
N LEU A 132 12.46 20.71 -9.20
CA LEU A 132 13.26 19.62 -9.76
C LEU A 132 14.54 19.35 -8.95
N GLU A 133 15.15 20.40 -8.40
CA GLU A 133 16.35 20.27 -7.57
C GLU A 133 16.12 19.37 -6.33
N MET A 134 14.88 19.32 -5.81
CA MET A 134 14.55 18.48 -4.67
C MET A 134 14.66 16.99 -4.99
N ILE A 135 14.37 16.57 -6.22
CA ILE A 135 14.43 15.18 -6.63
C ILE A 135 15.78 14.77 -7.22
N ARG A 136 16.71 15.72 -7.37
CA ARG A 136 17.95 15.52 -8.09
C ARG A 136 18.76 14.31 -7.63
N THR A 137 18.83 14.07 -6.34
CA THR A 137 19.56 12.93 -5.76
C THR A 137 18.66 11.75 -5.43
N MET A 138 17.35 11.82 -5.72
CA MET A 138 16.43 10.73 -5.44
C MET A 138 16.56 9.60 -6.46
N LYS A 139 16.45 8.36 -5.98
CA LYS A 139 16.31 7.18 -6.84
C LYS A 139 14.93 7.18 -7.51
N PRO A 140 14.75 6.53 -8.68
CA PRO A 140 13.47 6.56 -9.39
C PRO A 140 12.29 6.06 -8.55
N TRP A 141 12.48 5.01 -7.73
CA TRP A 141 11.44 4.52 -6.83
C TRP A 141 11.01 5.56 -5.79
N MET A 142 11.93 6.37 -5.29
CA MET A 142 11.62 7.43 -4.32
C MET A 142 10.82 8.58 -4.97
N VAL A 143 11.18 8.94 -6.20
CA VAL A 143 10.44 9.92 -7.00
C VAL A 143 9.02 9.42 -7.28
N MET A 144 8.87 8.13 -7.60
CA MET A 144 7.58 7.48 -7.81
C MET A 144 6.69 7.59 -6.57
N LEU A 145 7.22 7.25 -5.37
CA LEU A 145 6.47 7.37 -4.11
C LEU A 145 6.06 8.80 -3.80
N LEU A 146 6.98 9.76 -4.04
CA LEU A 146 6.70 11.18 -3.82
C LEU A 146 5.53 11.67 -4.69
N ILE A 147 5.55 11.34 -5.98
CA ILE A 147 4.49 11.74 -6.92
C ILE A 147 3.16 11.06 -6.53
N THR A 148 3.19 9.77 -6.20
CA THR A 148 1.98 9.04 -5.78
C THR A 148 1.36 9.64 -4.52
N ALA A 149 2.18 9.97 -3.52
CA ALA A 149 1.71 10.61 -2.29
C ALA A 149 1.04 11.96 -2.56
N PHE A 150 1.65 12.75 -3.44
CA PHE A 150 1.11 14.04 -3.82
C PHE A 150 -0.23 13.92 -4.55
N GLU A 151 -0.34 12.98 -5.49
CA GLU A 151 -1.59 12.77 -6.22
C GLU A 151 -2.70 12.20 -5.33
N ALA A 152 -2.37 11.31 -4.40
CA ALA A 152 -3.32 10.84 -3.39
C ALA A 152 -3.86 12.01 -2.55
N GLN A 153 -2.97 12.89 -2.06
CA GLN A 153 -3.37 14.08 -1.32
C GLN A 153 -4.26 15.01 -2.15
N LYS A 154 -3.90 15.23 -3.42
CA LYS A 154 -4.69 16.04 -4.36
C LYS A 154 -6.08 15.44 -4.63
N ALA A 155 -6.19 14.12 -4.58
CA ALA A 155 -7.46 13.39 -4.66
C ALA A 155 -8.27 13.42 -3.33
N GLY A 156 -7.78 14.10 -2.30
CA GLY A 156 -8.44 14.19 -0.99
C GLY A 156 -8.22 12.96 -0.10
N LEU A 157 -7.23 12.13 -0.42
CA LEU A 157 -6.86 10.96 0.39
C LEU A 157 -5.79 11.35 1.41
N ASP A 158 -5.92 10.79 2.61
CA ASP A 158 -4.99 10.99 3.72
C ASP A 158 -4.52 9.64 4.25
N ALA A 159 -3.22 9.47 4.37
CA ALA A 159 -2.61 8.28 4.98
C ALA A 159 -2.98 8.13 6.46
N ALA A 160 -3.26 9.22 7.17
CA ALA A 160 -3.76 9.17 8.54
C ALA A 160 -5.15 8.50 8.65
N LEU A 161 -5.88 8.42 7.54
CA LEU A 161 -7.17 7.76 7.41
C LEU A 161 -7.06 6.36 6.77
N GLY A 162 -5.85 5.87 6.49
CA GLY A 162 -5.64 4.51 5.98
C GLY A 162 -6.21 3.45 6.91
N LEU A 163 -6.69 2.33 6.34
CA LEU A 163 -7.34 1.28 7.11
C LEU A 163 -6.39 0.63 8.14
N ASP A 164 -5.13 0.42 7.77
CA ASP A 164 -4.06 -0.06 8.63
C ASP A 164 -3.85 0.89 9.82
N LYS A 165 -3.66 2.19 9.56
CA LYS A 165 -3.51 3.19 10.62
C LYS A 165 -4.73 3.26 11.54
N HIS A 166 -5.92 3.15 11.00
CA HIS A 166 -7.17 3.12 11.78
C HIS A 166 -7.17 1.96 12.78
N PHE A 167 -6.90 0.72 12.32
CA PHE A 167 -6.89 -0.44 13.21
C PHE A 167 -5.68 -0.47 14.14
N PHE A 168 -4.54 0.06 13.72
CA PHE A 168 -3.40 0.28 14.61
C PHE A 168 -3.77 1.17 15.79
N ASP A 169 -4.39 2.32 15.54
CA ASP A 169 -4.80 3.24 16.60
C ASP A 169 -5.85 2.62 17.52
N MET A 170 -6.81 1.88 16.96
CA MET A 170 -7.79 1.13 17.74
C MET A 170 -7.15 0.04 18.61
N ALA A 171 -6.17 -0.70 18.08
CA ALA A 171 -5.46 -1.75 18.83
C ALA A 171 -4.67 -1.14 19.98
N ARG A 172 -3.99 -0.04 19.73
CA ARG A 172 -3.23 0.71 20.73
C ARG A 172 -4.13 1.26 21.84
N ALA A 173 -5.27 1.84 21.49
CA ALA A 173 -6.26 2.32 22.45
C ALA A 173 -6.88 1.20 23.28
N ALA A 174 -7.07 0.00 22.70
CA ALA A 174 -7.61 -1.18 23.36
C ALA A 174 -6.54 -2.02 24.09
N GLY A 175 -5.26 -1.66 24.03
CA GLY A 175 -4.16 -2.44 24.61
C GLY A 175 -3.96 -3.81 23.94
N LYS A 176 -4.40 -3.98 22.69
CA LYS A 176 -4.20 -5.23 21.96
C LYS A 176 -2.77 -5.34 21.44
N PRO A 177 -2.15 -6.54 21.52
CA PRO A 177 -0.86 -6.78 20.87
C PRO A 177 -0.91 -6.50 19.37
N VAL A 178 0.15 -5.85 18.86
CA VAL A 178 0.36 -5.65 17.42
C VAL A 178 1.57 -6.49 17.00
N LEU A 179 1.41 -7.30 15.97
CA LEU A 179 2.46 -8.11 15.36
C LEU A 179 2.68 -7.62 13.92
N ALA A 180 3.93 -7.71 13.45
CA ALA A 180 4.32 -7.38 12.09
C ALA A 180 4.65 -8.64 11.30
N LEU A 181 4.27 -8.68 10.03
CA LEU A 181 4.62 -9.75 9.08
C LEU A 181 6.02 -9.55 8.49
N GLU A 182 6.49 -8.31 8.46
CA GLU A 182 7.82 -7.93 7.99
C GLU A 182 8.30 -6.64 8.67
N THR A 183 9.55 -6.26 8.44
CA THR A 183 10.09 -4.99 8.94
C THR A 183 9.94 -3.87 7.91
N ALA A 184 9.87 -2.61 8.37
CA ALA A 184 9.87 -1.45 7.49
C ALA A 184 11.13 -1.43 6.59
N GLU A 185 12.28 -1.86 7.12
CA GLU A 185 13.49 -1.96 6.33
C GLU A 185 13.38 -2.97 5.18
N SER A 186 12.84 -4.17 5.44
CA SER A 186 12.66 -5.19 4.40
C SER A 186 11.71 -4.70 3.30
N GLN A 187 10.71 -3.91 3.66
CA GLN A 187 9.74 -3.34 2.73
C GLN A 187 10.40 -2.28 1.81
N ILE A 188 11.20 -1.39 2.39
CA ILE A 188 11.97 -0.39 1.64
C ILE A 188 12.99 -1.07 0.72
N ASP A 189 13.67 -2.10 1.21
CA ASP A 189 14.66 -2.87 0.45
C ASP A 189 14.07 -3.51 -0.82
N ARG A 190 12.78 -3.81 -0.84
CA ARG A 190 12.10 -4.32 -2.03
C ARG A 190 12.18 -3.36 -3.21
N PHE A 191 12.07 -2.07 -2.94
CA PHE A 191 12.21 -1.04 -3.96
C PHE A 191 13.68 -0.72 -4.23
N ASP A 192 14.47 -0.55 -3.17
CA ASP A 192 15.86 -0.10 -3.28
C ASP A 192 16.76 -1.10 -4.01
N LYS A 193 16.52 -2.40 -3.85
CA LYS A 193 17.28 -3.47 -4.50
C LYS A 193 16.83 -3.83 -5.91
N MET A 194 15.75 -3.21 -6.41
CA MET A 194 15.36 -3.37 -7.80
C MET A 194 16.40 -2.72 -8.72
N PRO A 195 16.69 -3.31 -9.89
CA PRO A 195 17.51 -2.65 -10.91
C PRO A 195 16.93 -1.28 -11.29
N ASP A 196 17.79 -0.28 -11.55
CA ASP A 196 17.37 1.08 -11.92
C ASP A 196 16.39 1.06 -13.12
N SER A 197 16.61 0.17 -14.09
CA SER A 197 15.72 0.00 -15.24
C SER A 197 14.29 -0.43 -14.85
N LEU A 198 14.14 -1.29 -13.86
CA LEU A 198 12.82 -1.70 -13.36
C LEU A 198 12.16 -0.58 -12.55
N GLN A 199 12.95 0.13 -11.73
CA GLN A 199 12.46 1.30 -11.01
C GLN A 199 11.96 2.39 -11.98
N GLU A 200 12.70 2.66 -13.07
CA GLU A 200 12.29 3.59 -14.11
C GLU A 200 11.00 3.15 -14.80
N GLN A 201 10.91 1.86 -15.17
CA GLN A 201 9.71 1.31 -15.79
C GLN A 201 8.47 1.48 -14.90
N MET A 202 8.59 1.17 -13.60
CA MET A 202 7.51 1.38 -12.63
C MET A 202 7.12 2.86 -12.52
N LEU A 203 8.10 3.76 -12.44
CA LEU A 203 7.86 5.21 -12.43
C LEU A 203 7.11 5.66 -13.69
N ARG A 204 7.51 5.20 -14.88
CA ARG A 204 6.83 5.51 -16.14
C ARG A 204 5.39 5.00 -16.16
N SER A 205 5.16 3.77 -15.72
CA SER A 205 3.81 3.21 -15.59
C SER A 205 2.94 4.09 -14.70
N THR A 206 3.44 4.40 -13.50
CA THR A 206 2.73 5.28 -12.56
C THR A 206 2.39 6.63 -13.19
N LEU A 207 3.33 7.26 -13.89
CA LEU A 207 3.08 8.56 -14.55
C LEU A 207 2.01 8.46 -15.64
N SER A 208 2.07 7.42 -16.50
CA SER A 208 1.07 7.18 -17.55
C SER A 208 -0.32 6.94 -16.98
N GLU A 209 -0.37 6.20 -15.90
CA GLU A 209 -1.60 5.90 -15.18
C GLU A 209 -2.21 7.14 -14.56
N LEU A 210 -1.41 7.99 -13.93
CA LEU A 210 -1.87 9.23 -13.32
C LEU A 210 -2.42 10.24 -14.34
N GLU A 211 -1.95 10.22 -15.59
CA GLU A 211 -2.51 11.03 -16.68
C GLU A 211 -3.89 10.55 -17.13
N ALA A 212 -4.08 9.23 -17.13
CA ALA A 212 -5.32 8.59 -17.59
C ALA A 212 -6.42 8.51 -16.51
N GLN A 213 -6.12 8.77 -15.21
CA GLN A 213 -6.82 8.08 -14.14
C GLN A 213 -7.25 8.87 -12.90
N ARG A 214 -7.71 10.10 -12.99
CA ARG A 214 -8.52 10.64 -11.87
C ARG A 214 -9.70 9.73 -11.50
N ASP A 215 -10.24 9.01 -12.49
CA ASP A 215 -11.38 8.11 -12.31
C ASP A 215 -11.00 6.74 -11.72
N SER A 216 -9.74 6.28 -11.84
CA SER A 216 -9.37 4.94 -11.38
C SER A 216 -9.08 4.84 -9.88
N ILE A 217 -8.55 5.90 -9.24
CA ILE A 217 -8.42 5.93 -7.77
C ILE A 217 -9.82 5.83 -7.14
N ALA A 218 -10.76 6.61 -7.64
CA ALA A 218 -12.15 6.57 -7.18
C ALA A 218 -12.80 5.20 -7.44
N ALA A 219 -12.53 4.60 -8.60
CA ALA A 219 -13.02 3.26 -8.94
C ALA A 219 -12.44 2.18 -8.03
N MET A 220 -11.14 2.25 -7.72
CA MET A 220 -10.48 1.32 -6.78
C MET A 220 -11.05 1.44 -5.37
N ILE A 221 -11.20 2.65 -4.85
CA ILE A 221 -11.79 2.87 -3.53
C ILE A 221 -13.25 2.42 -3.53
N GLY A 222 -13.98 2.66 -4.62
CA GLY A 222 -15.35 2.17 -4.80
C GLY A 222 -15.43 0.64 -4.78
N ALA A 223 -14.55 -0.04 -5.51
CA ALA A 223 -14.48 -1.50 -5.52
C ALA A 223 -14.12 -2.05 -4.13
N TRP A 224 -13.13 -1.46 -3.45
CA TRP A 224 -12.77 -1.82 -2.09
C TRP A 224 -13.94 -1.63 -1.11
N ARG A 225 -14.58 -0.47 -1.14
CA ARG A 225 -15.73 -0.13 -0.27
C ARG A 225 -16.89 -1.09 -0.46
N ASN A 226 -17.12 -1.54 -1.69
CA ASN A 226 -18.20 -2.47 -2.05
C ASN A 226 -17.78 -3.95 -1.92
N GLY A 227 -16.59 -4.26 -1.45
CA GLY A 227 -16.10 -5.63 -1.32
C GLY A 227 -15.92 -6.35 -2.66
N ASP A 228 -15.76 -5.61 -3.77
CA ASP A 228 -15.61 -6.17 -5.12
C ASP A 228 -14.17 -6.65 -5.35
N ALA A 229 -13.93 -7.89 -4.90
CA ALA A 229 -12.64 -8.53 -5.02
C ALA A 229 -12.23 -8.76 -6.48
N ALA A 230 -13.18 -9.03 -7.37
CA ALA A 230 -12.88 -9.31 -8.78
C ALA A 230 -12.36 -8.06 -9.52
N THR A 231 -13.00 -6.92 -9.28
CA THR A 231 -12.53 -5.64 -9.84
C THR A 231 -11.15 -5.28 -9.28
N LEU A 232 -10.94 -5.42 -7.95
CA LEU A 232 -9.62 -5.15 -7.36
C LEU A 232 -8.54 -6.11 -7.86
N GLU A 233 -8.86 -7.41 -8.03
CA GLU A 233 -7.93 -8.37 -8.63
C GLU A 233 -7.50 -7.91 -10.03
N LYS A 234 -8.47 -7.59 -10.88
CA LYS A 234 -8.20 -7.14 -12.24
C LYS A 234 -7.33 -5.88 -12.26
N MET A 235 -7.67 -4.90 -11.44
CA MET A 235 -6.89 -3.65 -11.33
C MET A 235 -5.47 -3.92 -10.82
N SER A 236 -5.32 -4.71 -9.76
CA SER A 236 -4.02 -5.04 -9.17
C SER A 236 -3.14 -5.82 -10.15
N LEU A 237 -3.68 -6.80 -10.87
CA LEU A 237 -2.88 -7.58 -11.83
C LEU A 237 -2.47 -6.74 -13.04
N SER A 238 -3.39 -5.93 -13.59
CA SER A 238 -3.09 -5.11 -14.76
C SER A 238 -2.00 -4.07 -14.51
N SER A 239 -1.84 -3.60 -13.28
CA SER A 239 -0.80 -2.65 -12.94
C SER A 239 0.61 -3.25 -12.90
N PHE A 240 0.71 -4.58 -12.90
CA PHE A 240 1.98 -5.29 -13.05
C PHE A 240 2.20 -5.84 -14.46
N ASP A 241 1.31 -5.53 -15.43
CA ASP A 241 1.48 -5.97 -16.81
C ASP A 241 2.80 -5.45 -17.39
N GLY A 242 3.65 -6.39 -17.82
CA GLY A 242 5.01 -6.10 -18.26
C GLY A 242 6.06 -6.00 -17.14
N TYR A 243 5.68 -6.06 -15.86
CA TYR A 243 6.59 -5.88 -14.72
C TYR A 243 6.64 -7.09 -13.79
N ARG A 244 6.79 -8.29 -14.37
CA ARG A 244 6.75 -9.54 -13.59
C ARG A 244 7.74 -9.58 -12.42
N GLY A 245 8.92 -8.96 -12.56
CA GLY A 245 9.90 -8.86 -11.47
C GLY A 245 9.37 -8.06 -10.29
N ALA A 246 8.70 -6.95 -10.54
CA ALA A 246 8.06 -6.14 -9.50
C ALA A 246 6.92 -6.91 -8.83
N TYR A 247 6.03 -7.56 -9.59
CA TYR A 247 4.97 -8.42 -9.05
C TYR A 247 5.53 -9.51 -8.15
N THR A 248 6.57 -10.20 -8.60
CA THR A 248 7.22 -11.25 -7.81
C THR A 248 7.75 -10.70 -6.48
N SER A 249 8.50 -9.60 -6.52
CA SER A 249 9.11 -9.02 -5.32
C SER A 249 8.09 -8.40 -4.37
N LEU A 250 7.11 -7.65 -4.90
CA LEU A 250 6.18 -6.87 -4.08
C LEU A 250 4.97 -7.69 -3.59
N ILE A 251 4.58 -8.74 -4.30
CA ILE A 251 3.39 -9.53 -3.96
C ILE A 251 3.76 -10.99 -3.65
N VAL A 252 4.31 -11.73 -4.61
CA VAL A 252 4.44 -13.19 -4.51
C VAL A 252 5.35 -13.61 -3.36
N GLU A 253 6.56 -13.07 -3.29
CA GLU A 253 7.53 -13.41 -2.25
C GLU A 253 7.04 -12.99 -0.86
N ARG A 254 6.43 -11.82 -0.73
CA ARG A 254 5.87 -11.33 0.54
C ARG A 254 4.74 -12.24 1.01
N ASN A 255 3.79 -12.54 0.15
CA ASN A 255 2.67 -13.44 0.48
C ASN A 255 3.17 -14.82 0.94
N ASN A 256 4.14 -15.40 0.23
CA ASN A 256 4.72 -16.69 0.62
C ASN A 256 5.43 -16.63 1.99
N ASN A 257 6.13 -15.54 2.29
CA ASN A 257 6.80 -15.34 3.58
C ASN A 257 5.80 -15.10 4.72
N TRP A 258 4.63 -14.53 4.43
CA TRP A 258 3.62 -14.21 5.43
C TRP A 258 2.72 -15.41 5.78
N ILE A 259 2.51 -16.35 4.85
CA ILE A 259 1.64 -17.51 5.09
C ILE A 259 1.96 -18.26 6.39
N PRO A 260 3.21 -18.62 6.72
CA PRO A 260 3.50 -19.33 7.97
C PRO A 260 3.12 -18.52 9.22
N GLN A 261 3.30 -17.20 9.16
CA GLN A 261 3.00 -16.29 10.26
C GLN A 261 1.48 -16.11 10.43
N ILE A 262 0.74 -16.04 9.32
CA ILE A 262 -0.72 -16.00 9.31
C ILE A 262 -1.29 -17.33 9.84
N GLU A 263 -0.71 -18.47 9.44
CA GLU A 263 -1.11 -19.79 9.96
C GLU A 263 -0.85 -19.91 11.47
N ALA A 264 0.23 -19.33 11.99
CA ALA A 264 0.50 -19.29 13.42
C ALA A 264 -0.61 -18.59 14.21
N CYS A 265 -1.35 -17.66 13.61
CA CYS A 265 -2.53 -17.06 14.22
C CYS A 265 -3.65 -18.08 14.53
N MET A 266 -3.76 -19.17 13.76
CA MET A 266 -4.73 -20.22 14.01
C MET A 266 -4.45 -21.01 15.30
N THR A 267 -3.24 -20.90 15.85
CA THR A 267 -2.88 -21.57 17.12
C THR A 267 -3.24 -20.73 18.36
N LYS A 268 -3.53 -19.44 18.17
CA LYS A 268 -3.81 -18.52 19.29
C LYS A 268 -5.17 -18.82 19.93
N PRO A 269 -5.32 -18.50 21.23
CA PRO A 269 -6.62 -18.68 21.94
C PRO A 269 -7.73 -17.81 21.34
N GLN A 270 -7.41 -16.58 20.96
CA GLN A 270 -8.31 -15.63 20.32
C GLN A 270 -7.93 -15.41 18.85
N PRO A 271 -8.87 -15.09 17.96
CA PRO A 271 -8.58 -14.77 16.56
C PRO A 271 -7.55 -13.66 16.42
N CYS A 272 -6.79 -13.69 15.32
CA CYS A 272 -6.07 -12.51 14.83
C CYS A 272 -6.97 -11.73 13.86
N PHE A 273 -6.79 -10.41 13.86
CA PHE A 273 -7.25 -9.51 12.81
C PHE A 273 -6.04 -9.09 12.01
N VAL A 274 -5.93 -9.60 10.78
CA VAL A 274 -4.79 -9.38 9.90
C VAL A 274 -5.16 -8.32 8.89
N VAL A 275 -4.38 -7.25 8.82
CA VAL A 275 -4.57 -6.11 7.90
C VAL A 275 -3.36 -6.03 6.99
N VAL A 276 -3.60 -6.22 5.70
CA VAL A 276 -2.57 -6.10 4.65
C VAL A 276 -3.15 -5.41 3.43
N GLY A 277 -2.32 -4.82 2.59
CA GLY A 277 -2.78 -4.15 1.37
C GLY A 277 -3.72 -5.04 0.54
N ALA A 278 -4.80 -4.46 0.04
CA ALA A 278 -5.87 -5.19 -0.67
C ALA A 278 -5.34 -6.06 -1.81
N ALA A 279 -4.29 -5.60 -2.51
CA ALA A 279 -3.65 -6.34 -3.60
C ALA A 279 -3.02 -7.67 -3.14
N HIS A 280 -2.62 -7.79 -1.88
CA HIS A 280 -2.08 -9.03 -1.32
C HIS A 280 -3.13 -10.13 -1.13
N LEU A 281 -4.41 -9.78 -1.08
CA LEU A 281 -5.48 -10.76 -0.83
C LEU A 281 -5.92 -11.47 -2.10
N VAL A 282 -5.95 -10.77 -3.23
CA VAL A 282 -6.59 -11.21 -4.48
C VAL A 282 -5.59 -11.80 -5.48
N GLY A 283 -6.11 -12.50 -6.48
CA GLY A 283 -5.32 -13.06 -7.58
C GLY A 283 -4.77 -14.47 -7.31
N PRO A 284 -4.03 -15.02 -8.29
CA PRO A 284 -3.53 -16.41 -8.26
C PRO A 284 -2.51 -16.65 -7.14
N ASP A 285 -1.73 -15.62 -6.78
CA ASP A 285 -0.72 -15.64 -5.72
C ASP A 285 -1.18 -14.85 -4.49
N GLY A 286 -2.47 -14.47 -4.44
CA GLY A 286 -3.07 -13.77 -3.32
C GLY A 286 -3.25 -14.67 -2.09
N LEU A 287 -3.22 -14.09 -0.89
CA LEU A 287 -3.34 -14.82 0.37
C LEU A 287 -4.61 -15.65 0.46
N LEU A 288 -5.74 -15.16 -0.09
CA LEU A 288 -6.99 -15.93 -0.13
C LEU A 288 -6.84 -17.21 -0.94
N THR A 289 -6.21 -17.11 -2.12
CA THR A 289 -5.95 -18.28 -2.97
C THR A 289 -4.97 -19.26 -2.32
N LEU A 290 -3.88 -18.73 -1.73
CA LEU A 290 -2.87 -19.56 -1.06
C LEU A 290 -3.46 -20.32 0.14
N LEU A 291 -4.23 -19.65 0.99
CA LEU A 291 -4.90 -20.28 2.13
C LEU A 291 -5.98 -21.28 1.71
N LYS A 292 -6.74 -20.97 0.65
CA LYS A 292 -7.72 -21.91 0.09
C LYS A 292 -7.05 -23.19 -0.42
N LYS A 293 -5.89 -23.11 -1.09
CA LYS A 293 -5.09 -24.26 -1.53
C LYS A 293 -4.60 -25.11 -0.35
N LYS A 294 -4.43 -24.51 0.83
CA LYS A 294 -4.08 -25.22 2.08
C LYS A 294 -5.27 -25.82 2.83
N GLY A 295 -6.48 -25.71 2.29
CA GLY A 295 -7.69 -26.32 2.85
C GLY A 295 -8.45 -25.44 3.83
N TYR A 296 -8.11 -24.17 3.99
CA TYR A 296 -8.90 -23.26 4.82
C TYR A 296 -10.23 -22.91 4.16
N LYS A 297 -11.31 -22.88 4.97
CA LYS A 297 -12.59 -22.30 4.54
C LYS A 297 -12.48 -20.77 4.59
N ILE A 298 -12.86 -20.10 3.51
CA ILE A 298 -12.76 -18.66 3.37
C ILE A 298 -14.12 -18.11 3.01
N GLU A 299 -14.59 -17.12 3.78
CA GLU A 299 -15.90 -16.51 3.63
C GLU A 299 -15.77 -14.98 3.73
N GLN A 300 -16.22 -14.29 2.69
CA GLN A 300 -16.25 -12.82 2.66
C GLN A 300 -17.41 -12.30 3.51
N GLN A 301 -17.15 -11.27 4.32
CA GLN A 301 -18.06 -10.69 5.29
C GLN A 301 -18.81 -9.47 4.75
#